data_6aaaab30f369308873b4c1cab3d3fdb1
#
_entry.id   6aaaab30f369308873b4c1cab3d3fdb1
#
_cell.length_a   1.000
_cell.length_b   1.000
_cell.length_c   1.000
_cell.angle_alpha   90.00
_cell.angle_beta   90.00
_cell.angle_gamma   90.00
#
_symmetry.space_group_name_H-M   'P 1'
#
loop_
_entity.id
_entity.type
_entity.pdbx_description
1 polymer ?
#
loop_
_entity_poly.entity_id
_entity_poly.type
_entity_poly.pdbx_seq_one_letter_code
_entity_poly.pdbx_strand_id
1 'polypeptide(L)'
;MKIDRRILIRSMLALSATLALPRLLFAARPDKAFESTSADEVFAELFGGTPTDSAQVAMKIPDIAENGAVVPVTVSTDLENVESISVIVVNNPTPLAASFELGPRSQPKISVRIKMGESSIVRAVVKADGKLYSTEKEVKVTIGGCGG
;
A
#
# COMPACT_ATOMS: atom_id res chain seq x y z
N MET A 1 30.69 27.25 43.66
CA MET A 1 29.97 25.99 43.43
C MET A 1 30.90 25.06 42.65
N LYS A 2 31.53 24.07 43.30
CA LYS A 2 32.44 23.14 42.62
C LYS A 2 31.60 22.04 41.99
N ILE A 3 31.47 22.06 40.65
CA ILE A 3 30.78 21.00 39.91
C ILE A 3 31.72 19.80 39.86
N ASP A 4 31.34 18.70 40.50
CA ASP A 4 32.11 17.47 40.51
C ASP A 4 32.18 16.89 39.07
N ARG A 5 33.40 16.69 38.59
CA ARG A 5 33.66 16.12 37.25
C ARG A 5 32.91 14.78 37.01
N ARG A 6 32.70 14.00 38.10
CA ARG A 6 31.96 12.74 38.03
C ARG A 6 30.47 12.92 37.74
N ILE A 7 29.86 14.02 38.22
CA ILE A 7 28.45 14.35 37.96
C ILE A 7 28.29 14.80 36.50
N LEU A 8 29.22 15.59 35.98
CA LEU A 8 29.22 16.04 34.60
C LEU A 8 29.33 14.86 33.59
N ILE A 9 30.21 13.89 33.88
CA ILE A 9 30.36 12.69 33.02
C ILE A 9 29.11 11.82 33.08
N ARG A 10 28.50 11.64 34.25
CA ARG A 10 27.26 10.86 34.40
C ARG A 10 26.05 11.52 33.72
N SER A 11 25.93 12.83 33.78
CA SER A 11 24.87 13.56 33.12
C SER A 11 25.04 13.57 31.59
N MET A 12 26.25 13.65 31.05
CA MET A 12 26.52 13.49 29.61
C MET A 12 26.21 12.07 29.11
N LEU A 13 26.53 11.03 29.89
CA LEU A 13 26.20 9.65 29.53
C LEU A 13 24.69 9.42 29.51
N ALA A 14 23.94 9.98 30.44
CA ALA A 14 22.47 9.89 30.46
C ALA A 14 21.82 10.62 29.28
N LEU A 15 22.35 11.78 28.89
CA LEU A 15 21.85 12.55 27.75
C LEU A 15 22.13 11.88 26.42
N SER A 16 23.28 11.20 26.27
CA SER A 16 23.60 10.47 25.05
C SER A 16 22.76 9.21 24.87
N ALA A 17 22.33 8.56 25.96
CA ALA A 17 21.46 7.38 25.89
C ALA A 17 20.04 7.71 25.41
N THR A 18 19.51 8.90 25.71
CA THR A 18 18.18 9.33 25.23
C THR A 18 18.17 9.71 23.75
N LEU A 19 19.31 10.15 23.19
CA LEU A 19 19.44 10.47 21.76
C LEU A 19 19.65 9.22 20.88
N ALA A 20 20.06 8.10 21.49
CA ALA A 20 20.35 6.83 20.80
C ALA A 20 19.15 5.86 20.77
N LEU A 21 17.98 6.24 21.27
CA LEU A 21 16.77 5.44 21.09
C LEU A 21 16.47 5.34 19.61
N PRO A 22 16.57 4.13 19.00
CA PRO A 22 16.12 3.97 17.63
C PRO A 22 14.64 4.38 17.60
N ARG A 23 14.31 5.34 16.75
CA ARG A 23 12.91 5.59 16.41
C ARG A 23 12.42 4.30 15.78
N LEU A 24 11.75 3.48 16.55
CA LEU A 24 11.01 2.34 16.05
C LEU A 24 9.91 2.92 15.17
N LEU A 25 10.22 3.05 13.89
CA LEU A 25 9.24 3.25 12.86
C LEU A 25 8.43 1.96 12.80
N PHE A 26 7.39 1.88 13.61
CA PHE A 26 6.37 0.88 13.40
C PHE A 26 5.67 1.25 12.10
N ALA A 27 5.97 0.55 11.02
CA ALA A 27 5.12 0.52 9.86
C ALA A 27 3.80 -0.12 10.35
N ALA A 28 2.84 0.71 10.72
CA ALA A 28 1.54 0.24 11.14
C ALA A 28 0.82 -0.27 9.89
N ARG A 29 0.63 -1.59 9.81
CA ARG A 29 -0.25 -2.17 8.80
C ARG A 29 -1.67 -1.62 9.03
N PRO A 30 -2.35 -1.15 8.00
CA PRO A 30 -3.74 -0.69 8.12
C PRO A 30 -4.70 -1.91 8.21
N ASP A 31 -4.68 -2.60 9.36
CA ASP A 31 -5.40 -3.87 9.55
C ASP A 31 -6.88 -3.75 9.22
N LYS A 32 -7.54 -2.67 9.63
CA LYS A 32 -8.96 -2.43 9.33
C LYS A 32 -9.25 -2.41 7.83
N ALA A 33 -8.40 -1.76 7.02
CA ALA A 33 -8.58 -1.75 5.58
C ALA A 33 -8.39 -3.14 4.95
N PHE A 34 -7.49 -3.98 5.50
CA PHE A 34 -7.31 -5.36 5.06
C PHE A 34 -8.41 -6.31 5.55
N GLU A 35 -9.15 -5.95 6.58
CA GLU A 35 -10.30 -6.72 7.11
C GLU A 35 -11.63 -6.23 6.53
N SER A 36 -11.64 -5.11 5.82
CA SER A 36 -12.83 -4.55 5.18
C SER A 36 -13.43 -5.53 4.17
N THR A 37 -14.75 -5.59 4.13
CA THR A 37 -15.51 -6.52 3.26
C THR A 37 -16.09 -5.84 2.04
N SER A 38 -15.94 -4.53 1.91
CA SER A 38 -16.35 -3.77 0.73
C SER A 38 -15.28 -2.79 0.27
N ALA A 39 -15.27 -2.47 -1.02
CA ALA A 39 -14.34 -1.49 -1.57
C ALA A 39 -14.57 -0.09 -0.97
N ASP A 40 -15.80 0.28 -0.67
CA ASP A 40 -16.13 1.57 -0.07
C ASP A 40 -15.56 1.72 1.35
N GLU A 41 -15.60 0.63 2.14
CA GLU A 41 -14.95 0.60 3.45
C GLU A 41 -13.43 0.76 3.33
N VAL A 42 -12.80 0.09 2.35
CA VAL A 42 -11.37 0.25 2.06
C VAL A 42 -11.04 1.71 1.73
N PHE A 43 -11.87 2.37 0.91
CA PHE A 43 -11.67 3.77 0.57
C PHE A 43 -11.80 4.69 1.79
N ALA A 44 -12.78 4.45 2.64
CA ALA A 44 -12.98 5.23 3.86
C ALA A 44 -11.83 5.06 4.86
N GLU A 45 -11.42 3.82 5.12
CA GLU A 45 -10.41 3.49 6.14
C GLU A 45 -8.98 3.83 5.69
N LEU A 46 -8.66 3.62 4.41
CA LEU A 46 -7.28 3.79 3.92
C LEU A 46 -7.02 5.19 3.36
N PHE A 47 -8.02 5.80 2.74
CA PHE A 47 -7.81 7.04 1.99
C PHE A 47 -8.62 8.22 2.52
N GLY A 48 -9.72 8.00 3.23
CA GLY A 48 -10.62 9.05 3.70
C GLY A 48 -11.38 9.77 2.57
N GLY A 49 -11.41 9.20 1.36
CA GLY A 49 -12.06 9.80 0.19
C GLY A 49 -12.09 8.88 -1.02
N THR A 50 -12.78 9.32 -2.06
CA THR A 50 -12.91 8.60 -3.32
C THR A 50 -11.83 9.06 -4.30
N PRO A 51 -11.08 8.14 -4.95
CA PRO A 51 -10.08 8.48 -5.95
C PRO A 51 -10.73 9.00 -7.23
N THR A 52 -10.00 9.84 -7.96
CA THR A 52 -10.37 10.35 -9.28
C THR A 52 -9.65 9.54 -10.35
N ASP A 53 -10.35 9.16 -11.40
CA ASP A 53 -9.75 8.47 -12.53
C ASP A 53 -8.71 9.35 -13.24
N SER A 54 -7.56 8.77 -13.55
CA SER A 54 -6.45 9.49 -14.14
C SER A 54 -5.66 8.62 -15.12
N ALA A 55 -5.43 9.17 -16.31
CA ALA A 55 -4.55 8.56 -17.30
C ALA A 55 -3.07 8.51 -16.87
N GLN A 56 -2.69 9.23 -15.81
CA GLN A 56 -1.33 9.20 -15.25
C GLN A 56 -1.05 7.95 -14.42
N VAL A 57 -2.08 7.15 -14.10
CA VAL A 57 -1.93 5.86 -13.43
C VAL A 57 -2.06 4.77 -14.48
N ALA A 58 -0.98 4.06 -14.73
CA ALA A 58 -0.95 2.93 -15.66
C ALA A 58 -1.01 1.61 -14.89
N MET A 59 -1.92 0.73 -15.30
CA MET A 59 -2.03 -0.62 -14.75
C MET A 59 -1.91 -1.65 -15.85
N LYS A 60 -0.95 -2.56 -15.70
CA LYS A 60 -0.77 -3.73 -16.57
C LYS A 60 -1.26 -4.96 -15.83
N ILE A 61 -2.35 -5.54 -16.32
CA ILE A 61 -3.00 -6.75 -15.81
C ILE A 61 -3.62 -7.49 -17.01
N PRO A 62 -3.63 -8.84 -17.04
CA PRO A 62 -4.26 -9.59 -18.12
C PRO A 62 -5.78 -9.37 -18.14
N ASP A 63 -6.39 -9.39 -19.33
CA ASP A 63 -7.86 -9.33 -19.48
C ASP A 63 -8.53 -10.62 -19.00
N ILE A 64 -7.82 -11.74 -19.15
CA ILE A 64 -8.27 -13.07 -18.74
C ILE A 64 -7.17 -13.69 -17.87
N ALA A 65 -7.53 -14.05 -16.65
CA ALA A 65 -6.70 -14.80 -15.73
C ALA A 65 -7.13 -16.29 -15.75
N GLU A 66 -6.30 -17.15 -16.31
CA GLU A 66 -6.54 -18.59 -16.30
C GLU A 66 -6.42 -19.20 -14.91
N ASN A 67 -5.66 -18.54 -14.04
CA ASN A 67 -5.49 -18.90 -12.64
C ASN A 67 -5.69 -17.69 -11.74
N GLY A 68 -6.87 -17.59 -11.13
CA GLY A 68 -7.21 -16.52 -10.19
C GLY A 68 -6.36 -16.50 -8.91
N ALA A 69 -5.68 -17.60 -8.56
CA ALA A 69 -4.84 -17.64 -7.38
C ALA A 69 -3.55 -16.81 -7.54
N VAL A 70 -3.12 -16.53 -8.79
CA VAL A 70 -1.82 -15.89 -9.08
C VAL A 70 -1.95 -14.96 -10.28
N VAL A 71 -2.59 -13.81 -10.12
CA VAL A 71 -2.79 -12.83 -11.19
C VAL A 71 -1.71 -11.74 -11.11
N PRO A 72 -0.84 -11.61 -12.12
CA PRO A 72 0.21 -10.59 -12.12
C PRO A 72 -0.38 -9.20 -12.36
N VAL A 73 0.00 -8.25 -11.52
CA VAL A 73 -0.39 -6.84 -11.63
C VAL A 73 0.85 -5.98 -11.54
N THR A 74 1.00 -5.04 -12.47
CA THR A 74 2.00 -3.99 -12.38
C THR A 74 1.29 -2.64 -12.44
N VAL A 75 1.55 -1.79 -11.46
CA VAL A 75 1.06 -0.42 -11.42
C VAL A 75 2.25 0.52 -11.49
N SER A 76 2.17 1.54 -12.32
CA SER A 76 3.17 2.60 -12.43
C SER A 76 2.50 3.93 -12.68
N THR A 77 3.18 5.01 -12.35
CA THR A 77 2.67 6.37 -12.56
C THR A 77 3.83 7.33 -12.83
N ASP A 78 3.54 8.41 -13.55
CA ASP A 78 4.45 9.53 -13.78
C ASP A 78 4.21 10.69 -12.80
N LEU A 79 3.33 10.49 -11.81
CA LEU A 79 3.08 11.49 -10.77
C LEU A 79 4.31 11.67 -9.90
N GLU A 80 4.54 12.91 -9.47
CA GLU A 80 5.57 13.24 -8.48
C GLU A 80 5.03 13.04 -7.06
N ASN A 81 5.96 12.92 -6.08
CA ASN A 81 5.63 12.81 -4.65
C ASN A 81 4.61 11.71 -4.34
N VAL A 82 4.78 10.54 -4.96
CA VAL A 82 3.92 9.39 -4.70
C VAL A 82 4.15 8.87 -3.29
N GLU A 83 3.10 8.87 -2.49
CA GLU A 83 3.09 8.42 -1.10
C GLU A 83 2.77 6.92 -0.99
N SER A 84 1.77 6.45 -1.75
CA SER A 84 1.37 5.05 -1.72
C SER A 84 0.77 4.57 -3.04
N ILE A 85 0.84 3.25 -3.26
CA ILE A 85 0.15 2.55 -4.35
C ILE A 85 -0.59 1.36 -3.75
N SER A 86 -1.89 1.26 -4.03
CA SER A 86 -2.75 0.18 -3.54
C SER A 86 -3.48 -0.50 -4.68
N VAL A 87 -3.76 -1.78 -4.52
CA VAL A 87 -4.51 -2.61 -5.48
C VAL A 87 -5.74 -3.19 -4.78
N ILE A 88 -6.90 -2.95 -5.36
CA ILE A 88 -8.20 -3.36 -4.84
C ILE A 88 -8.89 -4.25 -5.86
N VAL A 89 -9.40 -5.40 -5.42
CA VAL A 89 -10.21 -6.34 -6.20
C VAL A 89 -11.63 -6.28 -5.65
N VAL A 90 -12.52 -5.63 -6.38
CA VAL A 90 -13.84 -5.22 -5.85
C VAL A 90 -14.67 -6.39 -5.33
N ASN A 91 -14.69 -7.52 -6.03
CA ASN A 91 -15.53 -8.68 -5.68
C ASN A 91 -14.84 -9.69 -4.75
N ASN A 92 -13.60 -9.44 -4.32
CA ASN A 92 -12.99 -10.32 -3.33
C ASN A 92 -13.67 -10.17 -1.97
N PRO A 93 -13.73 -11.22 -1.15
CA PRO A 93 -14.24 -11.16 0.23
C PRO A 93 -13.54 -10.10 1.09
N THR A 94 -12.24 -9.87 0.82
CA THR A 94 -11.44 -8.76 1.32
C THR A 94 -10.87 -8.02 0.12
N PRO A 95 -11.46 -6.86 -0.25
CA PRO A 95 -11.12 -6.19 -1.50
C PRO A 95 -9.69 -5.64 -1.57
N LEU A 96 -9.10 -5.19 -0.46
CA LEU A 96 -7.72 -4.69 -0.45
C LEU A 96 -6.73 -5.85 -0.63
N ALA A 97 -6.23 -6.01 -1.85
CA ALA A 97 -5.29 -7.07 -2.18
C ALA A 97 -3.85 -6.74 -1.78
N ALA A 98 -3.45 -5.48 -1.94
CA ALA A 98 -2.10 -5.01 -1.59
C ALA A 98 -2.09 -3.48 -1.37
N SER A 99 -1.22 -3.01 -0.48
CA SER A 99 -0.94 -1.59 -0.28
C SER A 99 0.54 -1.41 0.05
N PHE A 100 1.17 -0.44 -0.60
CA PHE A 100 2.60 -0.13 -0.46
C PHE A 100 2.76 1.35 -0.19
N GLU A 101 3.46 1.68 0.88
CA GLU A 101 3.94 3.02 1.12
C GLU A 101 5.31 3.20 0.46
N LEU A 102 5.48 4.28 -0.27
CA LEU A 102 6.68 4.59 -1.02
C LEU A 102 7.50 5.68 -0.30
N GLY A 103 8.78 5.39 -0.12
CA GLY A 103 9.69 6.40 0.40
C GLY A 103 10.08 7.44 -0.66
N PRO A 104 10.64 8.59 -0.25
CA PRO A 104 10.94 9.73 -1.15
C PRO A 104 11.88 9.43 -2.33
N ARG A 105 12.60 8.30 -2.28
CA ARG A 105 13.55 7.85 -3.33
C ARG A 105 13.10 6.57 -4.02
N SER A 106 11.88 6.13 -3.76
CA SER A 106 11.32 4.95 -4.41
C SER A 106 10.86 5.29 -5.82
N GLN A 107 11.04 4.36 -6.76
CA GLN A 107 10.38 4.47 -8.06
C GLN A 107 8.87 4.28 -7.87
N PRO A 108 8.02 5.09 -8.52
CA PRO A 108 6.57 4.99 -8.40
C PRO A 108 6.02 3.83 -9.25
N LYS A 109 6.47 2.62 -8.94
CA LYS A 109 6.12 1.39 -9.64
C LYS A 109 6.13 0.21 -8.68
N ILE A 110 5.07 -0.60 -8.75
CA ILE A 110 4.98 -1.88 -8.05
C ILE A 110 4.67 -3.00 -9.03
N SER A 111 5.12 -4.21 -8.72
CA SER A 111 4.74 -5.41 -9.44
C SER A 111 4.49 -6.52 -8.44
N VAL A 112 3.27 -7.04 -8.43
CA VAL A 112 2.80 -8.03 -7.45
C VAL A 112 1.95 -9.10 -8.12
N ARG A 113 1.73 -10.19 -7.40
CA ARG A 113 0.73 -11.21 -7.75
C ARG A 113 -0.39 -11.15 -6.73
N ILE A 114 -1.61 -10.99 -7.20
CA ILE A 114 -2.81 -10.93 -6.38
C ILE A 114 -3.66 -12.18 -6.54
N LYS A 115 -4.51 -12.45 -5.55
CA LYS A 115 -5.53 -13.50 -5.64
C LYS A 115 -6.86 -12.86 -6.02
N MET A 116 -7.52 -13.47 -7.00
CA MET A 116 -8.88 -13.14 -7.41
C MET A 116 -9.75 -14.38 -7.26
N GLY A 117 -10.80 -14.31 -6.45
CA GLY A 117 -11.73 -15.42 -6.22
C GLY A 117 -12.65 -15.65 -7.41
N GLU A 118 -12.98 -14.58 -8.12
CA GLU A 118 -13.87 -14.56 -9.28
C GLU A 118 -13.52 -13.39 -10.22
N SER A 119 -14.21 -13.31 -11.34
CA SER A 119 -14.12 -12.16 -12.25
C SER A 119 -14.51 -10.87 -11.53
N SER A 120 -13.71 -9.84 -11.66
CA SER A 120 -13.87 -8.61 -10.90
C SER A 120 -13.23 -7.42 -11.60
N ILE A 121 -13.68 -6.23 -11.22
CA ILE A 121 -12.94 -5.00 -11.46
C ILE A 121 -11.73 -4.98 -10.51
N VAL A 122 -10.56 -4.76 -11.08
CA VAL A 122 -9.32 -4.47 -10.33
C VAL A 122 -9.05 -2.98 -10.46
N ARG A 123 -8.90 -2.30 -9.32
CA ARG A 123 -8.62 -0.87 -9.26
C ARG A 123 -7.26 -0.64 -8.63
N ALA A 124 -6.41 0.12 -9.32
CA ALA A 124 -5.19 0.66 -8.77
C ALA A 124 -5.43 2.08 -8.26
N VAL A 125 -5.02 2.36 -7.04
CA VAL A 125 -5.12 3.68 -6.41
C VAL A 125 -3.73 4.18 -6.06
N VAL A 126 -3.42 5.40 -6.48
CA VAL A 126 -2.16 6.09 -6.21
C VAL A 126 -2.47 7.33 -5.38
N LYS A 127 -1.80 7.47 -4.25
CA LYS A 127 -1.80 8.69 -3.47
C LYS A 127 -0.55 9.49 -3.78
N ALA A 128 -0.72 10.73 -4.23
CA ALA A 128 0.37 11.64 -4.55
C ALA A 128 -0.02 13.07 -4.16
N ASP A 129 0.86 13.80 -3.46
CA ASP A 129 0.59 15.15 -2.95
C ASP A 129 -0.74 15.26 -2.19
N GLY A 130 -1.09 14.25 -1.39
CA GLY A 130 -2.33 14.19 -0.62
C GLY A 130 -3.61 14.00 -1.46
N LYS A 131 -3.49 13.80 -2.77
CA LYS A 131 -4.60 13.53 -3.70
C LYS A 131 -4.63 12.07 -4.10
N LEU A 132 -5.81 11.59 -4.49
CA LEU A 132 -6.05 10.20 -4.88
C LEU A 132 -6.34 10.11 -6.36
N TYR A 133 -5.60 9.27 -7.05
CA TYR A 133 -5.73 8.97 -8.47
C TYR A 133 -5.98 7.50 -8.66
N SER A 134 -6.79 7.11 -9.64
CA SER A 134 -7.06 5.70 -9.90
C SER A 134 -7.10 5.38 -11.39
N THR A 135 -6.96 4.10 -11.66
CA THR A 135 -7.34 3.46 -12.92
C THR A 135 -7.94 2.10 -12.59
N GLU A 136 -8.85 1.62 -13.44
CA GLU A 136 -9.49 0.33 -13.23
C GLU A 136 -9.54 -0.48 -14.51
N LYS A 137 -9.66 -1.80 -14.35
CA LYS A 137 -9.81 -2.74 -15.43
C LYS A 137 -10.59 -3.98 -14.97
N GLU A 138 -11.53 -4.41 -15.79
CA GLU A 138 -12.20 -5.69 -15.59
C GLU A 138 -11.26 -6.85 -15.97
N VAL A 139 -11.18 -7.83 -15.09
CA VAL A 139 -10.41 -9.07 -15.28
C VAL A 139 -11.34 -10.26 -15.16
N LYS A 140 -11.39 -11.08 -16.19
CA LYS A 140 -12.16 -12.33 -16.20
C LYS A 140 -11.30 -13.46 -15.66
N VAL A 141 -11.82 -14.15 -14.65
CA VAL A 141 -11.20 -15.37 -14.12
C VAL A 141 -11.93 -16.56 -14.72
N THR A 142 -11.21 -17.39 -15.48
CA THR A 142 -11.78 -18.62 -15.99
C THR A 142 -11.76 -19.68 -14.87
N ILE A 143 -12.92 -20.29 -14.61
CA ILE A 143 -13.05 -21.43 -13.71
C ILE A 143 -12.49 -22.65 -14.45
N GLY A 144 -11.18 -22.79 -14.45
CA GLY A 144 -10.51 -23.84 -15.22
C GLY A 144 -9.15 -24.24 -14.66
N GLY A 145 -8.79 -23.71 -13.50
CA GLY A 145 -7.69 -24.27 -12.73
C GLY A 145 -8.24 -25.45 -11.91
N CYS A 146 -7.76 -26.65 -12.15
CA CYS A 146 -8.03 -27.81 -11.32
C CYS A 146 -7.92 -27.43 -9.85
N GLY A 147 -9.06 -27.15 -9.23
CA GLY A 147 -9.15 -27.13 -7.80
C GLY A 147 -9.05 -28.57 -7.34
N GLY A 148 -8.03 -28.89 -6.64
CA GLY A 148 -8.03 -30.02 -5.77
C GLY A 148 -8.33 -29.51 -4.39
#